data_0a46af4e1127a462cf7cc4b564d3dc07
#
_entry.id   0a46af4e1127a462cf7cc4b564d3dc07
#
_cell.length_a   1.000
_cell.length_b   1.000
_cell.length_c   1.000
_cell.angle_alpha   90.00
_cell.angle_beta   90.00
_cell.angle_gamma   90.00
#
_symmetry.space_group_name_H-M   'P 1'
#
loop_
_entity.id
_entity.type
_entity.pdbx_description
1 polymer ?
#
loop_
_entity_poly.entity_id
_entity_poly.type
_entity_poly.pdbx_seq_one_letter_code
_entity_poly.pdbx_strand_id
1 'polypeptide(L)'
;MKSRDRANQSQHDNQQFRAITDLFIEDVGLDPYSKMESTGSQIDLIEAIEAFPRYVTKACLSKFLSRVDIFRNHVLPVHGDIVECGVLHGASLFTWAKLSSIFEPVNHTRRIWGFDTFAGFAEFHPTHDANSTPHFKPGDLRGLSLERMQEAVDVYDLNRPLAHIPKVGLVKGDLVETASKWVEENPHATIAMLYLDVDLYKPTLAALEAFVPRMSRGAVVAFDELSYSRFPGECVAAFEYFKKDHPYLPLKLQRFPYTSMVSYAVLD
;
A
#
# COMPACT_ATOMS: atom_id res chain seq x y z
N MET A 1 12.26 27.46 -26.08
CA MET A 1 11.99 26.14 -25.49
C MET A 1 11.52 26.21 -24.06
N LYS A 2 12.18 26.91 -23.15
CA LYS A 2 11.81 26.91 -21.68
C LYS A 2 10.42 27.47 -21.31
N SER A 3 9.74 28.29 -22.10
CA SER A 3 8.43 28.87 -21.76
C SER A 3 7.25 27.98 -22.16
N ARG A 4 7.38 27.18 -23.22
CA ARG A 4 6.33 26.22 -23.63
C ARG A 4 6.29 25.00 -22.73
N ASP A 5 7.43 24.55 -22.21
CA ASP A 5 7.49 23.40 -21.30
C ASP A 5 6.85 23.72 -19.94
N ARG A 6 7.04 24.95 -19.42
CA ARG A 6 6.37 25.40 -18.19
C ARG A 6 4.85 25.55 -18.34
N ALA A 7 4.37 26.01 -19.48
CA ALA A 7 2.93 26.16 -19.74
C ALA A 7 2.25 24.79 -19.87
N ASN A 8 2.90 23.82 -20.53
CA ASN A 8 2.38 22.46 -20.62
C ASN A 8 2.40 21.75 -19.27
N GLN A 9 3.44 21.92 -18.46
CA GLN A 9 3.54 21.35 -17.13
C GLN A 9 2.44 21.88 -16.22
N SER A 10 2.17 23.21 -16.24
CA SER A 10 1.09 23.81 -15.45
C SER A 10 -0.32 23.37 -15.90
N GLN A 11 -0.52 23.02 -17.16
CA GLN A 11 -1.80 22.47 -17.64
C GLN A 11 -2.00 21.01 -17.20
N HIS A 12 -0.97 20.18 -17.25
CA HIS A 12 -1.03 18.80 -16.77
C HIS A 12 -1.18 18.74 -15.24
N ASP A 13 -0.46 19.58 -14.50
CA ASP A 13 -0.62 19.71 -13.05
C ASP A 13 -2.05 20.09 -12.67
N ASN A 14 -2.66 21.02 -13.39
CA ASN A 14 -4.06 21.41 -13.20
C ASN A 14 -5.05 20.29 -13.52
N GLN A 15 -4.79 19.46 -14.51
CA GLN A 15 -5.68 18.35 -14.87
C GLN A 15 -5.65 17.25 -13.80
N GLN A 16 -4.46 16.83 -13.38
CA GLN A 16 -4.31 15.84 -12.31
C GLN A 16 -4.92 16.35 -11.01
N PHE A 17 -4.69 17.61 -10.70
CA PHE A 17 -5.22 18.22 -9.48
C PHE A 17 -6.75 18.20 -9.44
N ARG A 18 -7.41 18.56 -10.55
CA ARG A 18 -8.88 18.46 -10.68
C ARG A 18 -9.37 17.04 -10.50
N ALA A 19 -8.72 16.07 -11.17
CA ALA A 19 -9.10 14.67 -11.09
C ALA A 19 -8.95 14.10 -9.66
N ILE A 20 -7.92 14.49 -8.93
CA ILE A 20 -7.75 14.10 -7.50
C ILE A 20 -8.86 14.74 -6.66
N THR A 21 -9.20 16.00 -6.92
CA THR A 21 -10.25 16.70 -6.20
C THR A 21 -11.62 16.06 -6.44
N ASP A 22 -11.92 15.72 -7.69
CA ASP A 22 -13.18 15.06 -8.06
C ASP A 22 -13.30 13.69 -7.37
N LEU A 23 -12.24 12.87 -7.40
CA LEU A 23 -12.20 11.62 -6.68
C LEU A 23 -12.43 11.80 -5.17
N PHE A 24 -11.76 12.78 -4.55
CA PHE A 24 -11.92 13.04 -3.12
C PHE A 24 -13.34 13.43 -2.76
N ILE A 25 -13.95 14.32 -3.54
CA ILE A 25 -15.34 14.77 -3.37
C ILE A 25 -16.30 13.58 -3.43
N GLU A 26 -16.13 12.72 -4.44
CA GLU A 26 -16.96 11.54 -4.62
C GLU A 26 -16.77 10.50 -3.51
N ASP A 27 -15.53 10.23 -3.09
CA ASP A 27 -15.22 9.24 -2.07
C ASP A 27 -15.74 9.65 -0.68
N VAL A 28 -15.72 10.95 -0.36
CA VAL A 28 -16.22 11.45 0.94
C VAL A 28 -17.69 11.90 0.88
N GLY A 29 -18.31 11.86 -0.28
CA GLY A 29 -19.72 12.26 -0.47
C GLY A 29 -19.97 13.75 -0.17
N LEU A 30 -18.97 14.60 -0.36
CA LEU A 30 -19.12 16.04 -0.20
C LEU A 30 -19.88 16.62 -1.39
N ASP A 31 -20.80 17.56 -1.14
CA ASP A 31 -21.31 18.43 -2.18
C ASP A 31 -20.24 19.51 -2.45
N PRO A 32 -19.61 19.53 -3.66
CA PRO A 32 -18.59 20.53 -4.01
C PRO A 32 -19.12 21.97 -3.97
N TYR A 33 -20.44 22.14 -3.98
CA TYR A 33 -21.13 23.42 -3.90
C TYR A 33 -21.76 23.69 -2.53
N SER A 34 -21.72 22.76 -1.59
CA SER A 34 -22.17 23.01 -0.24
C SER A 34 -21.21 24.04 0.39
N LYS A 35 -21.69 25.26 0.51
CA LYS A 35 -21.02 26.26 1.34
C LYS A 35 -21.03 25.71 2.77
N MET A 36 -19.88 25.25 3.26
CA MET A 36 -19.72 25.12 4.68
C MET A 36 -19.92 26.51 5.27
N GLU A 37 -21.10 26.74 5.84
CA GLU A 37 -21.36 27.92 6.65
C GLU A 37 -20.46 27.86 7.87
N SER A 38 -19.22 28.34 7.74
CA SER A 38 -18.31 28.50 8.84
C SER A 38 -17.78 29.94 8.90
N THR A 39 -17.83 30.46 10.06
CA THR A 39 -17.28 31.71 10.52
C THR A 39 -15.86 31.96 9.97
N GLY A 40 -15.76 32.74 8.89
CA GLY A 40 -14.71 33.72 8.72
C GLY A 40 -13.44 33.40 7.96
N SER A 41 -13.07 32.27 7.47
CA SER A 41 -12.10 32.06 6.37
C SER A 41 -12.20 30.63 5.86
N GLN A 42 -12.80 30.48 4.70
CA GLN A 42 -12.85 29.22 3.99
C GLN A 42 -11.53 29.04 3.23
N ILE A 43 -10.86 27.91 3.46
CA ILE A 43 -9.88 27.40 2.51
C ILE A 43 -10.66 26.52 1.52
N ASP A 44 -10.29 26.55 0.25
CA ASP A 44 -10.88 25.64 -0.71
C ASP A 44 -10.34 24.21 -0.53
N LEU A 45 -10.95 23.23 -1.21
CA LEU A 45 -10.57 21.84 -1.09
C LEU A 45 -9.11 21.60 -1.54
N ILE A 46 -8.64 22.34 -2.51
CA ILE A 46 -7.28 22.28 -3.04
C ILE A 46 -6.29 22.68 -1.95
N GLU A 47 -6.52 23.86 -1.35
CA GLU A 47 -5.70 24.35 -0.25
C GLU A 47 -5.73 23.42 0.95
N ALA A 48 -6.87 22.75 1.21
CA ALA A 48 -6.99 21.75 2.26
C ALA A 48 -6.16 20.48 1.98
N ILE A 49 -6.15 19.99 0.74
CA ILE A 49 -5.34 18.85 0.33
C ILE A 49 -3.84 19.19 0.43
N GLU A 50 -3.42 20.38 0.01
CA GLU A 50 -2.04 20.83 0.15
C GLU A 50 -1.62 20.99 1.62
N ALA A 51 -2.55 21.44 2.46
CA ALA A 51 -2.35 21.58 3.89
C ALA A 51 -2.64 20.28 4.69
N PHE A 52 -2.60 19.09 4.04
CA PHE A 52 -2.97 17.82 4.66
C PHE A 52 -2.33 17.56 6.05
N PRO A 53 -1.11 18.00 6.39
CA PRO A 53 -0.56 17.80 7.72
C PRO A 53 -1.38 18.43 8.86
N ARG A 54 -2.22 19.43 8.54
CA ARG A 54 -3.14 20.05 9.50
C ARG A 54 -4.31 19.13 9.88
N TYR A 55 -4.68 18.21 8.99
CA TYR A 55 -5.90 17.40 9.11
C TYR A 55 -5.63 15.93 9.44
N VAL A 56 -4.43 15.42 9.16
CA VAL A 56 -4.08 14.03 9.46
C VAL A 56 -3.65 13.85 10.91
N THR A 57 -3.93 12.68 11.47
CA THR A 57 -3.48 12.35 12.82
C THR A 57 -1.97 12.08 12.85
N LYS A 58 -1.37 12.25 14.03
CA LYS A 58 0.04 11.85 14.25
C LYS A 58 0.27 10.37 13.88
N ALA A 59 -0.69 9.49 14.16
CA ALA A 59 -0.60 8.08 13.81
C ALA A 59 -0.53 7.86 12.29
N CYS A 60 -1.42 8.47 11.51
CA CYS A 60 -1.38 8.41 10.06
C CYS A 60 -0.07 8.96 9.49
N LEU A 61 0.38 10.11 9.99
CA LEU A 61 1.63 10.73 9.53
C LEU A 61 2.84 9.85 9.88
N SER A 62 2.88 9.22 11.05
CA SER A 62 3.98 8.33 11.42
C SER A 62 4.01 7.04 10.59
N LYS A 63 2.86 6.47 10.24
CA LYS A 63 2.78 5.35 9.27
C LYS A 63 3.30 5.79 7.89
N PHE A 64 2.94 6.98 7.42
CA PHE A 64 3.48 7.53 6.17
C PHE A 64 5.01 7.66 6.20
N LEU A 65 5.57 8.23 7.27
CA LEU A 65 7.01 8.39 7.45
C LEU A 65 7.75 7.04 7.47
N SER A 66 7.17 6.01 8.12
CA SER A 66 7.78 4.68 8.13
C SER A 66 7.89 4.07 6.72
N ARG A 67 6.87 4.29 5.88
CA ARG A 67 6.92 3.88 4.48
C ARG A 67 7.99 4.64 3.68
N VAL A 68 8.15 5.94 3.92
CA VAL A 68 9.23 6.73 3.32
C VAL A 68 10.60 6.17 3.71
N ASP A 69 10.80 5.86 4.99
CA ASP A 69 12.07 5.32 5.49
C ASP A 69 12.37 3.92 4.93
N ILE A 70 11.37 3.02 4.87
CA ILE A 70 11.53 1.71 4.23
C ILE A 70 11.92 1.89 2.77
N PHE A 71 11.19 2.72 2.03
CA PHE A 71 11.43 2.90 0.61
C PHE A 71 12.84 3.42 0.33
N ARG A 72 13.24 4.49 1.01
CA ARG A 72 14.53 5.14 0.80
C ARG A 72 15.73 4.28 1.22
N ASN A 73 15.61 3.60 2.35
CA ASN A 73 16.75 2.92 2.94
C ASN A 73 16.91 1.47 2.47
N HIS A 74 15.82 0.82 2.05
CA HIS A 74 15.84 -0.61 1.78
C HIS A 74 15.30 -0.98 0.39
N VAL A 75 14.29 -0.29 -0.13
CA VAL A 75 13.68 -0.65 -1.42
C VAL A 75 14.48 -0.12 -2.60
N LEU A 76 14.93 1.14 -2.55
CA LEU A 76 15.68 1.76 -3.65
C LEU A 76 16.91 0.96 -4.10
N PRO A 77 17.76 0.42 -3.19
CA PRO A 77 18.97 -0.30 -3.59
C PRO A 77 18.71 -1.73 -4.09
N VAL A 78 17.50 -2.25 -3.95
CA VAL A 78 17.16 -3.65 -4.27
C VAL A 78 16.34 -3.71 -5.56
N HIS A 79 16.74 -4.59 -6.47
CA HIS A 79 15.97 -4.82 -7.71
C HIS A 79 14.71 -5.65 -7.42
N GLY A 80 13.61 -5.30 -8.09
CA GLY A 80 12.34 -6.03 -7.98
C GLY A 80 11.14 -5.13 -7.71
N ASP A 81 9.98 -5.75 -7.73
CA ASP A 81 8.68 -5.12 -7.54
C ASP A 81 8.38 -4.86 -6.05
N ILE A 82 7.36 -4.06 -5.81
CA ILE A 82 6.72 -3.91 -4.51
C ILE A 82 5.41 -4.67 -4.56
N VAL A 83 5.19 -5.55 -3.61
CA VAL A 83 3.93 -6.28 -3.42
C VAL A 83 3.31 -5.83 -2.10
N GLU A 84 2.08 -5.34 -2.17
CA GLU A 84 1.24 -5.00 -1.02
C GLU A 84 0.06 -5.94 -0.96
N CYS A 85 -0.14 -6.55 0.18
CA CYS A 85 -1.26 -7.43 0.50
C CYS A 85 -2.16 -6.74 1.51
N GLY A 86 -3.42 -6.47 1.11
CA GLY A 86 -4.35 -5.60 1.83
C GLY A 86 -4.21 -4.14 1.39
N VAL A 87 -5.10 -3.70 0.48
CA VAL A 87 -5.03 -2.35 -0.12
C VAL A 87 -6.02 -1.39 0.54
N LEU A 88 -7.17 -1.88 0.97
CA LEU A 88 -8.26 -1.13 1.63
C LEU A 88 -8.66 0.12 0.83
N HIS A 89 -8.21 1.30 1.24
CA HIS A 89 -8.47 2.59 0.57
C HIS A 89 -7.27 3.11 -0.25
N GLY A 90 -6.22 2.30 -0.43
CA GLY A 90 -5.06 2.62 -1.27
C GLY A 90 -4.01 3.52 -0.63
N ALA A 91 -4.11 3.85 0.66
CA ALA A 91 -3.18 4.81 1.28
C ALA A 91 -1.71 4.40 1.18
N SER A 92 -1.39 3.14 1.44
CA SER A 92 -0.03 2.60 1.31
C SER A 92 0.35 2.36 -0.15
N LEU A 93 -0.53 1.76 -0.95
CA LEU A 93 -0.30 1.49 -2.37
C LEU A 93 0.11 2.75 -3.14
N PHE A 94 -0.66 3.83 -2.98
CA PHE A 94 -0.33 5.11 -3.62
C PHE A 94 0.87 5.81 -2.98
N THR A 95 1.18 5.54 -1.71
CA THR A 95 2.43 6.00 -1.12
C THR A 95 3.63 5.39 -1.85
N TRP A 96 3.65 4.07 -2.05
CA TRP A 96 4.72 3.38 -2.80
C TRP A 96 4.82 3.89 -4.24
N ALA A 97 3.69 4.03 -4.90
CA ALA A 97 3.63 4.53 -6.27
C ALA A 97 4.21 5.94 -6.40
N LYS A 98 3.84 6.85 -5.52
CA LYS A 98 4.34 8.23 -5.49
C LYS A 98 5.81 8.30 -5.09
N LEU A 99 6.26 7.51 -4.11
CA LEU A 99 7.68 7.43 -3.75
C LEU A 99 8.53 6.94 -4.92
N SER A 100 8.08 5.92 -5.65
CA SER A 100 8.76 5.46 -6.86
C SER A 100 8.83 6.58 -7.91
N SER A 101 7.75 7.33 -8.15
CA SER A 101 7.76 8.45 -9.09
C SER A 101 8.68 9.60 -8.66
N ILE A 102 8.87 9.81 -7.37
CA ILE A 102 9.72 10.86 -6.81
C ILE A 102 11.20 10.44 -6.87
N PHE A 103 11.53 9.24 -6.40
CA PHE A 103 12.92 8.82 -6.22
C PHE A 103 13.52 8.08 -7.41
N GLU A 104 12.69 7.46 -8.24
CA GLU A 104 13.10 6.69 -9.41
C GLU A 104 12.19 6.94 -10.64
N PRO A 105 12.01 8.19 -11.07
CA PRO A 105 10.96 8.62 -12.01
C PRO A 105 11.01 7.91 -13.38
N VAL A 106 12.16 7.39 -13.78
CA VAL A 106 12.36 6.67 -15.06
C VAL A 106 12.50 5.16 -14.89
N ASN A 107 12.38 4.65 -13.68
CA ASN A 107 12.41 3.21 -13.44
C ASN A 107 11.08 2.56 -13.89
N HIS A 108 11.09 1.97 -15.07
CA HIS A 108 9.94 1.30 -15.66
C HIS A 108 9.86 -0.20 -15.34
N THR A 109 10.92 -0.77 -14.75
CA THR A 109 10.97 -2.20 -14.43
C THR A 109 10.34 -2.52 -13.08
N ARG A 110 10.41 -1.60 -12.10
CA ARG A 110 9.74 -1.78 -10.81
C ARG A 110 8.26 -1.48 -10.95
N ARG A 111 7.42 -2.47 -10.67
CA ARG A 111 5.97 -2.30 -10.55
C ARG A 111 5.53 -2.34 -9.08
N ILE A 112 4.33 -1.85 -8.83
CA ILE A 112 3.69 -1.88 -7.52
C ILE A 112 2.40 -2.69 -7.67
N TRP A 113 2.31 -3.79 -6.94
CA TRP A 113 1.19 -4.72 -7.01
C TRP A 113 0.37 -4.65 -5.74
N GLY A 114 -0.92 -4.37 -5.86
CA GLY A 114 -1.88 -4.38 -4.77
C GLY A 114 -2.78 -5.59 -4.84
N PHE A 115 -2.73 -6.45 -3.84
CA PHE A 115 -3.59 -7.63 -3.68
C PHE A 115 -4.66 -7.33 -2.65
N ASP A 116 -5.92 -7.50 -3.01
CA ASP A 116 -7.05 -7.34 -2.09
C ASP A 116 -8.24 -8.16 -2.56
N THR A 117 -9.09 -8.56 -1.65
CA THR A 117 -10.39 -9.14 -1.97
C THR A 117 -11.32 -8.13 -2.64
N PHE A 118 -11.16 -6.83 -2.33
CA PHE A 118 -12.10 -5.74 -2.62
C PHE A 118 -13.52 -6.02 -2.11
N ALA A 119 -13.60 -6.91 -1.12
CA ALA A 119 -14.85 -7.37 -0.51
C ALA A 119 -14.79 -7.41 1.03
N GLY A 120 -13.66 -6.98 1.63
CA GLY A 120 -13.39 -7.08 3.06
C GLY A 120 -12.74 -8.40 3.45
N PHE A 121 -12.71 -8.70 4.74
CA PHE A 121 -12.08 -9.93 5.24
C PHE A 121 -12.63 -11.19 4.58
N ALA A 122 -11.71 -12.10 4.24
CA ALA A 122 -12.03 -13.47 3.87
C ALA A 122 -12.43 -14.31 5.11
N GLU A 123 -12.21 -15.62 5.08
CA GLU A 123 -12.53 -16.51 6.17
C GLU A 123 -11.48 -16.45 7.29
N PHE A 124 -11.93 -16.38 8.54
CA PHE A 124 -11.07 -16.40 9.73
C PHE A 124 -10.60 -17.83 10.05
N HIS A 125 -9.33 -17.99 10.43
CA HIS A 125 -8.86 -19.26 10.95
C HIS A 125 -9.39 -19.47 12.38
N PRO A 126 -10.05 -20.62 12.69
CA PRO A 126 -10.79 -20.78 13.95
C PRO A 126 -9.91 -20.68 15.20
N THR A 127 -8.63 -21.00 15.10
CA THR A 127 -7.69 -20.95 16.23
C THR A 127 -6.81 -19.72 16.19
N HIS A 128 -6.17 -19.44 15.05
CA HIS A 128 -5.16 -18.39 14.96
C HIS A 128 -5.73 -16.98 14.85
N ASP A 129 -6.99 -16.85 14.38
CA ASP A 129 -7.71 -15.58 14.32
C ASP A 129 -8.81 -15.49 15.40
N ALA A 130 -8.80 -16.36 16.41
CA ALA A 130 -9.86 -16.43 17.41
C ALA A 130 -10.09 -15.11 18.17
N ASN A 131 -9.05 -14.30 18.38
CA ASN A 131 -9.16 -13.00 19.05
C ASN A 131 -9.84 -11.93 18.16
N SER A 132 -9.85 -12.13 16.84
CA SER A 132 -10.48 -11.20 15.89
C SER A 132 -12.00 -11.42 15.79
N THR A 133 -12.45 -12.67 15.88
CA THR A 133 -13.85 -13.06 15.67
C THR A 133 -14.89 -12.42 16.60
N PRO A 134 -14.59 -12.02 17.86
CA PRO A 134 -15.53 -11.27 18.68
C PRO A 134 -15.81 -9.85 18.16
N HIS A 135 -14.97 -9.33 17.28
CA HIS A 135 -14.99 -7.94 16.83
C HIS A 135 -15.31 -7.80 15.34
N PHE A 136 -14.97 -8.84 14.54
CA PHE A 136 -15.03 -8.80 13.09
C PHE A 136 -15.62 -10.09 12.52
N LYS A 137 -16.19 -10.00 11.34
CA LYS A 137 -16.71 -11.10 10.54
C LYS A 137 -16.25 -11.00 9.09
N PRO A 138 -16.36 -12.05 8.29
CA PRO A 138 -16.10 -11.97 6.85
C PRO A 138 -16.91 -10.85 6.19
N GLY A 139 -16.25 -10.06 5.34
CA GLY A 139 -16.80 -8.87 4.69
C GLY A 139 -16.63 -7.56 5.45
N ASP A 140 -16.20 -7.58 6.70
CA ASP A 140 -15.82 -6.34 7.42
C ASP A 140 -14.49 -5.77 6.89
N LEU A 141 -14.21 -4.53 7.22
CA LEU A 141 -13.08 -3.75 6.67
C LEU A 141 -13.04 -3.74 5.14
N ARG A 142 -14.19 -3.62 4.53
CA ARG A 142 -14.29 -3.42 3.10
C ARG A 142 -13.84 -2.01 2.74
N GLY A 143 -12.78 -1.91 1.91
CA GLY A 143 -12.29 -0.68 1.35
C GLY A 143 -13.03 -0.24 0.08
N LEU A 144 -12.32 0.46 -0.80
CA LEU A 144 -12.83 0.84 -2.12
C LEU A 144 -13.09 -0.41 -2.99
N SER A 145 -14.00 -0.28 -3.95
CA SER A 145 -14.17 -1.31 -4.97
C SER A 145 -12.96 -1.33 -5.92
N LEU A 146 -12.79 -2.46 -6.65
CA LEU A 146 -11.72 -2.56 -7.65
C LEU A 146 -11.83 -1.45 -8.71
N GLU A 147 -13.05 -1.14 -9.14
CA GLU A 147 -13.32 -0.12 -10.16
C GLU A 147 -12.87 1.27 -9.67
N ARG A 148 -13.22 1.63 -8.43
CA ARG A 148 -12.79 2.90 -7.82
C ARG A 148 -11.28 2.96 -7.61
N MET A 149 -10.65 1.84 -7.24
CA MET A 149 -9.21 1.77 -7.11
C MET A 149 -8.52 1.92 -8.48
N GLN A 150 -9.10 1.34 -9.54
CA GLN A 150 -8.58 1.50 -10.89
C GLN A 150 -8.69 2.96 -11.38
N GLU A 151 -9.79 3.64 -11.12
CA GLU A 151 -9.94 5.07 -11.40
C GLU A 151 -8.84 5.90 -10.71
N ALA A 152 -8.52 5.59 -9.46
CA ALA A 152 -7.44 6.24 -8.75
C ALA A 152 -6.05 5.95 -9.37
N VAL A 153 -5.83 4.75 -9.91
CA VAL A 153 -4.61 4.42 -10.68
C VAL A 153 -4.55 5.23 -11.96
N ASP A 154 -5.67 5.35 -12.68
CA ASP A 154 -5.74 6.12 -13.92
C ASP A 154 -5.44 7.62 -13.66
N VAL A 155 -5.97 8.17 -12.56
CA VAL A 155 -5.64 9.55 -12.12
C VAL A 155 -4.16 9.68 -11.73
N TYR A 156 -3.59 8.69 -11.04
CA TYR A 156 -2.16 8.69 -10.73
C TYR A 156 -1.30 8.71 -12.00
N ASP A 157 -1.72 8.03 -13.05
CA ASP A 157 -0.98 7.97 -14.32
C ASP A 157 -1.04 9.26 -15.14
N LEU A 158 -1.96 10.20 -14.86
CA LEU A 158 -2.10 11.44 -15.64
C LEU A 158 -0.84 12.32 -15.66
N ASN A 159 -0.04 12.30 -14.61
CA ASN A 159 1.10 13.22 -14.49
C ASN A 159 2.38 12.57 -13.94
N ARG A 160 2.66 11.34 -14.30
CA ARG A 160 3.94 10.73 -13.97
C ARG A 160 4.81 10.52 -15.22
N PRO A 161 6.14 10.51 -15.08
CA PRO A 161 7.03 10.08 -16.15
C PRO A 161 6.67 8.66 -16.61
N LEU A 162 6.74 8.42 -17.92
CA LEU A 162 6.47 7.13 -18.55
C LEU A 162 5.06 6.59 -18.26
N ALA A 163 4.04 7.45 -18.19
CA ALA A 163 2.65 7.10 -17.89
C ALA A 163 2.04 6.04 -18.82
N HIS A 164 2.58 5.88 -20.04
CA HIS A 164 2.16 4.84 -20.99
C HIS A 164 2.62 3.43 -20.63
N ILE A 165 3.50 3.28 -19.64
CA ILE A 165 3.94 1.97 -19.10
C ILE A 165 3.24 1.76 -17.76
N PRO A 166 2.42 0.71 -17.58
CA PRO A 166 1.71 0.46 -16.33
C PRO A 166 2.67 0.39 -15.14
N LYS A 167 2.41 1.17 -14.08
CA LYS A 167 3.21 1.20 -12.85
C LYS A 167 2.54 0.44 -11.71
N VAL A 168 1.24 0.60 -11.55
CA VAL A 168 0.44 -0.06 -10.53
C VAL A 168 -0.36 -1.19 -11.17
N GLY A 169 -0.40 -2.34 -10.54
CA GLY A 169 -1.26 -3.47 -10.90
C GLY A 169 -2.13 -3.87 -9.71
N LEU A 170 -3.38 -4.20 -9.97
CA LEU A 170 -4.34 -4.64 -8.96
C LEU A 170 -4.70 -6.10 -9.20
N VAL A 171 -4.68 -6.92 -8.15
CA VAL A 171 -5.03 -8.33 -8.17
C VAL A 171 -6.18 -8.56 -7.20
N LYS A 172 -7.38 -8.84 -7.76
CA LYS A 172 -8.59 -9.08 -6.98
C LYS A 172 -8.73 -10.55 -6.62
N GLY A 173 -8.96 -10.82 -5.34
CA GLY A 173 -9.33 -12.15 -4.83
C GLY A 173 -8.68 -12.47 -3.50
N ASP A 174 -9.00 -13.66 -2.98
CA ASP A 174 -8.37 -14.17 -1.77
C ASP A 174 -6.89 -14.50 -2.06
N LEU A 175 -5.99 -14.02 -1.21
CA LEU A 175 -4.56 -14.27 -1.31
C LEU A 175 -4.19 -15.75 -1.28
N VAL A 176 -4.98 -16.57 -0.60
CA VAL A 176 -4.79 -18.02 -0.58
C VAL A 176 -4.80 -18.62 -1.99
N GLU A 177 -5.56 -18.03 -2.90
CA GLU A 177 -5.67 -18.46 -4.28
C GLU A 177 -4.82 -17.61 -5.23
N THR A 178 -4.82 -16.30 -5.02
CA THR A 178 -4.25 -15.35 -5.99
C THR A 178 -2.75 -15.21 -5.91
N ALA A 179 -2.12 -15.40 -4.74
CA ALA A 179 -0.69 -15.19 -4.57
C ALA A 179 0.14 -16.20 -5.38
N SER A 180 -0.13 -17.51 -5.23
CA SER A 180 0.57 -18.55 -5.98
C SER A 180 0.29 -18.47 -7.48
N LYS A 181 -0.96 -18.23 -7.86
CA LYS A 181 -1.35 -18.06 -9.26
C LYS A 181 -0.61 -16.90 -9.92
N TRP A 182 -0.52 -15.75 -9.24
CA TRP A 182 0.21 -14.59 -9.77
C TRP A 182 1.70 -14.91 -9.99
N VAL A 183 2.33 -15.65 -9.08
CA VAL A 183 3.74 -16.07 -9.21
C VAL A 183 3.92 -17.01 -10.41
N GLU A 184 2.99 -17.91 -10.65
CA GLU A 184 3.01 -18.80 -11.84
C GLU A 184 2.86 -18.03 -13.15
N GLU A 185 1.96 -17.02 -13.16
CA GLU A 185 1.71 -16.16 -14.32
C GLU A 185 2.85 -15.15 -14.57
N ASN A 186 3.67 -14.85 -13.54
CA ASN A 186 4.78 -13.91 -13.59
C ASN A 186 6.13 -14.55 -13.20
N PRO A 187 6.61 -15.57 -13.95
CA PRO A 187 7.82 -16.32 -13.59
C PRO A 187 9.10 -15.47 -13.57
N HIS A 188 9.08 -14.30 -14.23
CA HIS A 188 10.18 -13.33 -14.29
C HIS A 188 10.20 -12.36 -13.11
N ALA A 189 9.14 -12.31 -12.30
CA ALA A 189 9.03 -11.33 -11.22
C ALA A 189 10.03 -11.61 -10.10
N THR A 190 10.71 -10.56 -9.68
CA THR A 190 11.50 -10.49 -8.45
C THR A 190 10.88 -9.44 -7.54
N ILE A 191 10.99 -9.61 -6.22
CA ILE A 191 10.33 -8.76 -5.25
C ILE A 191 11.36 -8.09 -4.36
N ALA A 192 11.35 -6.76 -4.33
CA ALA A 192 12.19 -5.94 -3.45
C ALA A 192 11.53 -5.70 -2.09
N MET A 193 10.19 -5.67 -2.06
CA MET A 193 9.44 -5.49 -0.83
C MET A 193 8.11 -6.24 -0.87
N LEU A 194 7.82 -6.94 0.21
CA LEU A 194 6.52 -7.50 0.55
C LEU A 194 5.97 -6.73 1.76
N TYR A 195 4.84 -6.04 1.59
CA TYR A 195 4.13 -5.32 2.65
C TYR A 195 2.84 -6.06 2.98
N LEU A 196 2.70 -6.50 4.23
CA LEU A 196 1.57 -7.28 4.73
C LEU A 196 0.68 -6.40 5.60
N ASP A 197 -0.59 -6.30 5.24
CA ASP A 197 -1.65 -5.53 5.91
C ASP A 197 -2.98 -6.28 5.72
N VAL A 198 -2.97 -7.58 6.04
CA VAL A 198 -4.12 -8.50 5.83
C VAL A 198 -4.67 -9.08 7.13
N ASP A 199 -4.03 -8.77 8.26
CA ASP A 199 -4.48 -9.07 9.62
C ASP A 199 -4.61 -10.58 9.95
N LEU A 200 -4.98 -11.42 8.99
CA LEU A 200 -5.40 -12.80 9.20
C LEU A 200 -4.28 -13.81 8.89
N TYR A 201 -4.36 -14.96 9.54
CA TYR A 201 -3.36 -16.03 9.45
C TYR A 201 -3.21 -16.62 8.03
N LYS A 202 -4.32 -17.07 7.42
CA LYS A 202 -4.28 -17.76 6.11
C LYS A 202 -3.70 -16.88 5.00
N PRO A 203 -4.19 -15.66 4.79
CA PRO A 203 -3.68 -14.80 3.72
C PRO A 203 -2.23 -14.35 3.97
N THR A 204 -1.83 -14.13 5.24
CA THR A 204 -0.43 -13.82 5.58
C THR A 204 0.48 -14.98 5.22
N LEU A 205 0.12 -16.21 5.62
CA LEU A 205 0.93 -17.40 5.32
C LEU A 205 1.04 -17.62 3.80
N ALA A 206 -0.06 -17.54 3.07
CA ALA A 206 -0.08 -17.69 1.62
C ALA A 206 0.80 -16.64 0.91
N ALA A 207 0.76 -15.39 1.36
CA ALA A 207 1.62 -14.34 0.82
C ALA A 207 3.10 -14.62 1.08
N LEU A 208 3.46 -15.04 2.29
CA LEU A 208 4.85 -15.39 2.63
C LEU A 208 5.35 -16.57 1.80
N GLU A 209 4.56 -17.64 1.68
CA GLU A 209 4.90 -18.84 0.90
C GLU A 209 5.08 -18.54 -0.60
N ALA A 210 4.26 -17.66 -1.16
CA ALA A 210 4.32 -17.33 -2.57
C ALA A 210 5.43 -16.33 -2.90
N PHE A 211 5.58 -15.26 -2.10
CA PHE A 211 6.38 -14.11 -2.49
C PHE A 211 7.80 -14.12 -1.92
N VAL A 212 8.04 -14.64 -0.70
CA VAL A 212 9.39 -14.67 -0.12
C VAL A 212 10.40 -15.45 -0.98
N PRO A 213 10.05 -16.58 -1.63
CA PRO A 213 10.96 -17.26 -2.56
C PRO A 213 11.35 -16.44 -3.80
N ARG A 214 10.66 -15.32 -4.07
CA ARG A 214 10.95 -14.37 -5.16
C ARG A 214 11.74 -13.15 -4.70
N MET A 215 12.08 -13.08 -3.41
CA MET A 215 12.81 -11.98 -2.81
C MET A 215 14.30 -12.29 -2.77
N SER A 216 15.11 -11.31 -3.18
CA SER A 216 16.56 -11.39 -3.08
C SER A 216 17.06 -10.95 -1.70
N ARG A 217 18.34 -11.24 -1.41
CA ARG A 217 19.01 -10.68 -0.22
C ARG A 217 18.94 -9.16 -0.23
N GLY A 218 18.69 -8.57 0.92
CA GLY A 218 18.45 -7.14 1.07
C GLY A 218 17.00 -6.71 0.85
N ALA A 219 16.13 -7.58 0.32
CA ALA A 219 14.71 -7.30 0.21
C ALA A 219 14.03 -7.20 1.58
N VAL A 220 12.88 -6.53 1.63
CA VAL A 220 12.19 -6.23 2.89
C VAL A 220 10.85 -6.94 2.97
N VAL A 221 10.61 -7.64 4.07
CA VAL A 221 9.26 -8.02 4.51
C VAL A 221 8.83 -7.03 5.59
N ALA A 222 7.72 -6.35 5.38
CA ALA A 222 7.16 -5.39 6.32
C ALA A 222 5.74 -5.80 6.72
N PHE A 223 5.38 -5.51 7.96
CA PHE A 223 4.12 -5.87 8.59
C PHE A 223 3.49 -4.60 9.16
N ASP A 224 2.22 -4.35 8.88
CA ASP A 224 1.55 -3.15 9.35
C ASP A 224 1.21 -3.23 10.84
N GLU A 225 0.80 -4.39 11.35
CA GLU A 225 0.29 -4.57 12.73
C GLU A 225 0.87 -5.78 13.48
N LEU A 226 2.11 -6.17 13.22
CA LEU A 226 2.72 -7.30 13.90
C LEU A 226 2.72 -7.09 15.44
N SER A 227 2.36 -8.14 16.19
CA SER A 227 2.18 -8.12 17.64
C SER A 227 0.91 -7.40 18.14
N TYR A 228 -0.05 -7.12 17.28
CA TYR A 228 -1.32 -6.57 17.71
C TYR A 228 -2.26 -7.70 18.18
N SER A 229 -2.61 -7.68 19.46
CA SER A 229 -3.35 -8.79 20.11
C SER A 229 -4.74 -9.05 19.53
N ARG A 230 -5.33 -8.08 18.84
CA ARG A 230 -6.63 -8.22 18.18
C ARG A 230 -6.54 -9.01 16.88
N PHE A 231 -5.39 -8.95 16.20
CA PHE A 231 -5.09 -9.69 14.98
C PHE A 231 -3.83 -10.56 15.16
N PRO A 232 -3.92 -11.65 15.95
CA PRO A 232 -2.76 -12.49 16.22
C PRO A 232 -2.33 -13.32 15.01
N GLY A 233 -3.22 -13.50 14.02
CA GLY A 233 -3.02 -14.36 12.87
C GLY A 233 -1.79 -14.01 12.04
N GLU A 234 -1.57 -12.72 11.78
CA GLU A 234 -0.39 -12.25 11.05
C GLU A 234 0.91 -12.63 11.77
N CYS A 235 0.96 -12.39 13.07
CA CYS A 235 2.13 -12.71 13.89
C CYS A 235 2.41 -14.22 13.91
N VAL A 236 1.36 -15.04 14.10
CA VAL A 236 1.48 -16.51 14.14
C VAL A 236 2.00 -17.02 12.79
N ALA A 237 1.43 -16.57 11.68
CA ALA A 237 1.84 -16.95 10.34
C ALA A 237 3.30 -16.58 10.05
N ALA A 238 3.71 -15.35 10.41
CA ALA A 238 5.08 -14.88 10.21
C ALA A 238 6.09 -15.74 10.98
N PHE A 239 5.85 -15.98 12.28
CA PHE A 239 6.75 -16.81 13.07
C PHE A 239 6.74 -18.29 12.68
N GLU A 240 5.61 -18.82 12.21
CA GLU A 240 5.52 -20.18 11.71
C GLU A 240 6.30 -20.34 10.41
N TYR A 241 6.13 -19.43 9.47
CA TYR A 241 6.84 -19.43 8.21
C TYR A 241 8.36 -19.36 8.40
N PHE A 242 8.84 -18.40 9.18
CA PHE A 242 10.27 -18.18 9.39
C PHE A 242 10.91 -19.09 10.45
N LYS A 243 10.18 -20.00 11.09
CA LYS A 243 10.71 -20.88 12.15
C LYS A 243 11.32 -22.17 11.63
N LYS A 244 10.89 -22.68 10.49
CA LYS A 244 11.27 -23.98 9.93
C LYS A 244 12.39 -23.81 8.92
N ASP A 245 13.63 -24.18 9.28
CA ASP A 245 14.78 -24.33 8.36
C ASP A 245 14.86 -23.26 7.23
N HIS A 246 14.32 -22.09 7.50
CA HIS A 246 14.27 -21.01 6.53
C HIS A 246 15.65 -20.34 6.41
N PRO A 247 16.16 -20.04 5.20
CA PRO A 247 17.50 -19.47 5.00
C PRO A 247 17.68 -18.09 5.67
N TYR A 248 16.59 -17.41 6.04
CA TYR A 248 16.61 -16.09 6.68
C TYR A 248 16.35 -16.14 8.20
N LEU A 249 16.63 -17.26 8.86
CA LEU A 249 16.49 -17.38 10.32
C LEU A 249 17.80 -17.07 11.05
N PRO A 250 17.68 -16.45 12.24
CA PRO A 250 16.50 -15.88 12.86
C PRO A 250 16.06 -14.57 12.22
N LEU A 251 14.74 -14.37 12.04
CA LEU A 251 14.20 -13.13 11.49
C LEU A 251 14.47 -11.95 12.43
N LYS A 252 15.26 -10.97 11.98
CA LYS A 252 15.56 -9.77 12.75
C LYS A 252 14.49 -8.72 12.53
N LEU A 253 13.46 -8.72 13.37
CA LEU A 253 12.42 -7.68 13.33
C LEU A 253 12.97 -6.34 13.81
N GLN A 254 12.77 -5.33 13.01
CA GLN A 254 13.12 -3.94 13.27
C GLN A 254 11.83 -3.11 13.40
N ARG A 255 11.95 -2.00 14.12
CA ARG A 255 10.84 -1.05 14.33
C ARG A 255 11.31 0.37 14.09
N PHE A 256 10.36 1.28 13.95
CA PHE A 256 10.63 2.71 13.92
C PHE A 256 10.47 3.33 15.32
N PRO A 257 11.33 4.29 15.72
CA PRO A 257 11.25 4.91 17.05
C PRO A 257 10.01 5.79 17.23
N TYR A 258 9.35 6.16 16.14
CA TYR A 258 8.23 7.09 16.11
C TYR A 258 6.87 6.44 15.81
N THR A 259 6.82 5.15 15.49
CA THR A 259 5.59 4.36 15.37
C THR A 259 5.78 2.96 15.96
N SER A 260 4.75 2.46 16.62
CA SER A 260 4.74 1.12 17.21
C SER A 260 4.02 0.07 16.36
N MET A 261 3.34 0.48 15.30
CA MET A 261 2.54 -0.41 14.49
C MET A 261 3.40 -1.15 13.46
N VAL A 262 4.06 -0.40 12.59
CA VAL A 262 4.82 -0.97 11.48
C VAL A 262 6.13 -1.57 11.98
N SER A 263 6.38 -2.82 11.60
CA SER A 263 7.65 -3.50 11.80
C SER A 263 8.14 -4.11 10.49
N TYR A 264 9.43 -4.38 10.38
CA TYR A 264 10.00 -4.94 9.16
C TYR A 264 11.22 -5.80 9.43
N ALA A 265 11.57 -6.66 8.50
CA ALA A 265 12.82 -7.37 8.45
C ALA A 265 13.47 -7.25 7.07
N VAL A 266 14.79 -7.11 7.07
CA VAL A 266 15.59 -7.20 5.84
C VAL A 266 16.06 -8.64 5.72
N LEU A 267 15.90 -9.24 4.55
CA LEU A 267 16.31 -10.61 4.25
C LEU A 267 17.82 -10.62 3.91
N ASP A 268 18.64 -11.17 4.80
CA ASP A 268 20.11 -11.17 4.69
C ASP A 268 20.68 -12.44 4.02
#